data_98bdd774123f69a26134d01e6ab79e4c
#
_entry.id   98bdd774123f69a26134d01e6ab79e4c
#
_cell.length_a   1.000
_cell.length_b   1.000
_cell.length_c   1.000
_cell.angle_alpha   90.00
_cell.angle_beta   90.00
_cell.angle_gamma   90.00
#
_symmetry.space_group_name_H-M   'P 1'
#
loop_
_entity.id
_entity.type
_entity.pdbx_description
1 polymer ?
#
loop_
_entity_poly.entity_id
_entity_poly.type
_entity_poly.pdbx_seq_one_letter_code
_entity_poly.pdbx_strand_id
1 'polypeptide(L)'
;MPKDSRGGQGGGDHLGNDRAGGGFKGDVGNFPEKKNPFQPFKTYQKEFAAAKDLPTLKKVLEDNGVVMSDKLEKYIAKGKYPLEDAKSFMKGTLLTMSHYGDGEKFVGFGAFNRSNMSTIAQYSAPAMVGEQARGNISVNIGHSYSRGKSIYGTGAHEAYHQVEALMGDRKGISMGAYSESVVKNVYGKWSKNKANKSSGDVKSDVKKHISDYGATNNNEALSEAMKNVINKGHKASTLSKDIYKYVKADARKYKAK
;
A
#
# COMPACT_ATOMS: atom_id res chain seq x y z
N MET A 1 -2.58 40.88 17.70
CA MET A 1 -3.15 39.80 16.84
C MET A 1 -2.15 38.67 16.78
N PRO A 2 -2.37 37.52 17.39
CA PRO A 2 -1.46 36.39 17.35
C PRO A 2 -1.73 35.56 16.12
N LYS A 3 -0.66 35.21 15.42
CA LYS A 3 -0.65 34.25 14.30
C LYS A 3 -0.61 32.82 14.84
N ASP A 4 -1.70 32.09 14.70
CA ASP A 4 -1.72 30.66 14.93
C ASP A 4 -1.13 29.91 13.71
N SER A 5 0.14 29.53 13.81
CA SER A 5 0.78 28.59 12.95
C SER A 5 0.93 27.25 13.68
N ARG A 6 -0.13 26.45 13.75
CA ARG A 6 -0.03 25.05 14.18
C ARG A 6 0.20 24.18 12.97
N GLY A 7 1.47 24.03 12.60
CA GLY A 7 1.94 22.94 11.76
C GLY A 7 1.78 21.63 12.50
N GLY A 8 0.94 20.73 11.97
CA GLY A 8 0.77 19.40 12.51
C GLY A 8 2.08 18.59 12.43
N GLN A 9 2.72 18.40 13.55
CA GLN A 9 3.79 17.42 13.74
C GLN A 9 3.15 16.01 13.74
N GLY A 10 3.14 15.37 12.58
CA GLY A 10 2.96 13.91 12.46
C GLY A 10 4.31 13.23 12.60
N GLY A 11 4.96 13.35 13.73
CA GLY A 11 6.16 12.57 14.05
C GLY A 11 5.75 11.19 14.51
N GLY A 12 5.70 10.21 13.62
CA GLY A 12 5.64 8.80 13.95
C GLY A 12 7.04 8.21 13.76
N ASP A 13 7.79 8.04 14.84
CA ASP A 13 9.03 7.28 14.86
C ASP A 13 8.74 5.80 14.57
N HIS A 14 8.64 5.45 13.32
CA HIS A 14 8.82 4.08 12.89
C HIS A 14 10.27 3.90 12.50
N LEU A 15 11.11 3.60 13.50
CA LEU A 15 12.34 2.91 13.26
C LEU A 15 11.99 1.59 12.58
N GLY A 16 12.16 1.56 11.26
CA GLY A 16 12.02 0.36 10.48
C GLY A 16 12.98 -0.67 11.01
N ASN A 17 12.45 -1.67 11.67
CA ASN A 17 13.19 -2.87 11.92
C ASN A 17 13.45 -3.53 10.57
N ASP A 18 14.66 -3.38 10.04
CA ASP A 18 15.21 -4.08 8.87
C ASP A 18 15.35 -5.60 9.11
N ARG A 19 14.54 -6.15 9.98
CA ARG A 19 14.41 -7.60 10.13
C ARG A 19 13.35 -8.08 9.16
N ALA A 20 13.82 -8.58 8.03
CA ALA A 20 13.04 -9.45 7.17
C ALA A 20 12.21 -10.42 8.05
N GLY A 21 10.87 -10.36 7.96
CA GLY A 21 9.99 -11.31 8.61
C GLY A 21 9.42 -10.92 9.97
N GLY A 22 9.66 -9.73 10.49
CA GLY A 22 9.02 -9.21 11.71
C GLY A 22 7.64 -8.61 11.46
N GLY A 23 6.77 -9.26 10.68
CA GLY A 23 5.37 -8.87 10.55
C GLY A 23 4.74 -8.83 11.93
N PHE A 24 4.11 -7.70 12.25
CA PHE A 24 3.32 -7.54 13.45
C PHE A 24 2.32 -8.71 13.55
N LYS A 25 2.56 -9.64 14.48
CA LYS A 25 1.60 -10.69 14.86
C LYS A 25 0.46 -10.08 15.67
N GLY A 26 -0.08 -8.96 15.22
CA GLY A 26 -1.30 -8.41 15.75
C GLY A 26 -2.44 -9.30 15.31
N ASP A 27 -3.38 -9.56 16.20
CA ASP A 27 -4.61 -10.25 15.86
C ASP A 27 -5.37 -9.41 14.82
N VAL A 28 -5.19 -9.74 13.55
CA VAL A 28 -5.88 -9.14 12.39
C VAL A 28 -7.13 -9.92 12.01
N GLY A 29 -7.45 -10.96 12.76
CA GLY A 29 -8.52 -11.91 12.51
C GLY A 29 -8.09 -13.10 11.67
N ASN A 30 -8.94 -14.13 11.64
CA ASN A 30 -8.76 -15.31 10.83
C ASN A 30 -9.22 -15.03 9.40
N PHE A 31 -8.44 -15.48 8.43
CA PHE A 31 -8.83 -15.41 7.03
C PHE A 31 -9.47 -16.73 6.59
N PRO A 32 -10.64 -16.71 5.95
CA PRO A 32 -11.21 -17.92 5.37
C PRO A 32 -10.33 -18.42 4.21
N GLU A 33 -10.48 -19.68 3.85
CA GLU A 33 -9.80 -20.25 2.70
C GLU A 33 -10.22 -19.54 1.42
N LYS A 34 -9.23 -19.19 0.61
CA LYS A 34 -9.43 -18.56 -0.70
C LYS A 34 -9.85 -19.62 -1.71
N LYS A 35 -11.08 -19.57 -2.19
CA LYS A 35 -11.66 -20.58 -3.11
C LYS A 35 -11.38 -20.28 -4.58
N ASN A 36 -11.27 -19.01 -4.94
CA ASN A 36 -11.13 -18.56 -6.30
C ASN A 36 -9.75 -17.92 -6.55
N PRO A 37 -9.20 -17.97 -7.79
CA PRO A 37 -8.00 -17.24 -8.14
C PRO A 37 -8.28 -15.71 -8.14
N PHE A 38 -7.26 -14.94 -7.83
CA PHE A 38 -7.36 -13.48 -7.87
C PHE A 38 -7.66 -12.99 -9.30
N GLN A 39 -8.70 -12.16 -9.42
CA GLN A 39 -9.06 -11.49 -10.66
C GLN A 39 -8.59 -10.03 -10.66
N PRO A 40 -8.16 -9.49 -11.82
CA PRO A 40 -7.82 -8.07 -11.93
C PRO A 40 -9.02 -7.18 -11.55
N PHE A 41 -8.83 -6.19 -10.68
CA PHE A 41 -9.92 -5.37 -10.15
C PHE A 41 -10.78 -4.70 -11.24
N LYS A 42 -10.21 -4.37 -12.38
CA LYS A 42 -10.94 -3.78 -13.51
C LYS A 42 -12.10 -4.66 -14.01
N THR A 43 -12.03 -5.99 -13.81
CA THR A 43 -13.06 -6.93 -14.29
C THR A 43 -14.34 -6.87 -13.46
N TYR A 44 -14.23 -6.56 -12.16
CA TYR A 44 -15.36 -6.50 -11.22
C TYR A 44 -15.53 -5.15 -10.52
N GLN A 45 -14.86 -4.11 -11.00
CA GLN A 45 -14.91 -2.77 -10.39
C GLN A 45 -16.34 -2.19 -10.31
N LYS A 46 -17.19 -2.48 -11.29
CA LYS A 46 -18.58 -2.00 -11.31
C LYS A 46 -19.41 -2.70 -10.22
N GLU A 47 -19.28 -4.01 -10.08
CA GLU A 47 -19.96 -4.82 -9.06
C GLU A 47 -19.50 -4.42 -7.65
N PHE A 48 -18.20 -4.26 -7.48
CA PHE A 48 -17.62 -3.76 -6.24
C PHE A 48 -18.17 -2.37 -5.85
N ALA A 49 -18.28 -1.45 -6.81
CA ALA A 49 -18.83 -0.11 -6.57
C ALA A 49 -20.31 -0.16 -6.22
N ALA A 50 -21.07 -1.06 -6.86
CA ALA A 50 -22.51 -1.24 -6.64
C ALA A 50 -22.88 -1.93 -5.32
N ALA A 51 -21.94 -2.61 -4.66
CA ALA A 51 -22.18 -3.29 -3.39
C ALA A 51 -22.53 -2.25 -2.29
N LYS A 52 -23.78 -2.31 -1.80
CA LYS A 52 -24.32 -1.36 -0.80
C LYS A 52 -24.34 -1.93 0.62
N ASP A 53 -24.05 -3.21 0.79
CA ASP A 53 -24.03 -3.90 2.06
C ASP A 53 -22.84 -4.86 2.16
N LEU A 54 -22.53 -5.29 3.38
CA LEU A 54 -21.40 -6.17 3.65
C LEU A 54 -21.53 -7.55 2.98
N PRO A 55 -22.68 -8.24 3.00
CA PRO A 55 -22.82 -9.53 2.33
C PRO A 55 -22.54 -9.44 0.81
N THR A 56 -23.08 -8.43 0.14
CA THR A 56 -22.84 -8.20 -1.28
C THR A 56 -21.36 -7.91 -1.57
N LEU A 57 -20.72 -7.04 -0.76
CA LEU A 57 -19.30 -6.73 -0.90
C LEU A 57 -18.44 -7.98 -0.71
N LYS A 58 -18.73 -8.75 0.34
CA LYS A 58 -18.03 -9.99 0.65
C LYS A 58 -18.10 -10.98 -0.52
N LYS A 59 -19.31 -11.21 -1.04
CA LYS A 59 -19.51 -12.11 -2.19
C LYS A 59 -18.69 -11.65 -3.40
N VAL A 60 -18.74 -10.36 -3.75
CA VAL A 60 -17.97 -9.82 -4.89
C VAL A 60 -16.47 -10.06 -4.70
N LEU A 61 -15.94 -9.85 -3.49
CA LEU A 61 -14.53 -10.09 -3.21
C LEU A 61 -14.17 -11.58 -3.32
N GLU A 62 -14.94 -12.46 -2.67
CA GLU A 62 -14.70 -13.91 -2.67
C GLU A 62 -14.78 -14.52 -4.07
N ASP A 63 -15.77 -14.12 -4.87
CA ASP A 63 -15.91 -14.56 -6.26
C ASP A 63 -14.68 -14.17 -7.13
N ASN A 64 -13.98 -13.11 -6.73
CA ASN A 64 -12.79 -12.61 -7.40
C ASN A 64 -11.45 -12.91 -6.66
N GLY A 65 -11.48 -13.89 -5.79
CA GLY A 65 -10.29 -14.42 -5.14
C GLY A 65 -9.66 -13.49 -4.10
N VAL A 66 -10.48 -12.70 -3.42
CA VAL A 66 -10.08 -11.83 -2.30
C VAL A 66 -10.97 -12.14 -1.10
N VAL A 67 -10.39 -12.28 0.07
CA VAL A 67 -11.16 -12.57 1.29
C VAL A 67 -11.03 -11.45 2.33
N MET A 68 -12.00 -11.36 3.21
CA MET A 68 -11.93 -10.53 4.41
C MET A 68 -11.73 -11.39 5.64
N SER A 69 -10.95 -10.92 6.62
CA SER A 69 -10.87 -11.59 7.91
C SER A 69 -12.18 -11.45 8.68
N ASP A 70 -12.47 -12.45 9.53
CA ASP A 70 -13.63 -12.45 10.42
C ASP A 70 -13.70 -11.19 11.30
N LYS A 71 -12.55 -10.66 11.67
CA LYS A 71 -12.44 -9.46 12.49
C LYS A 71 -12.84 -8.20 11.72
N LEU A 72 -12.41 -8.05 10.47
CA LEU A 72 -12.81 -6.93 9.62
C LEU A 72 -14.32 -6.99 9.36
N GLU A 73 -14.85 -8.16 9.00
CA GLU A 73 -16.28 -8.38 8.83
C GLU A 73 -17.07 -7.96 10.07
N LYS A 74 -16.64 -8.42 11.26
CA LYS A 74 -17.28 -8.09 12.54
C LYS A 74 -17.27 -6.58 12.83
N TYR A 75 -16.20 -5.86 12.48
CA TYR A 75 -16.14 -4.42 12.69
C TYR A 75 -17.09 -3.67 11.76
N ILE A 76 -17.19 -4.08 10.51
CA ILE A 76 -18.12 -3.47 9.55
C ILE A 76 -19.56 -3.79 9.96
N ALA A 77 -19.89 -5.06 10.25
CA ALA A 77 -21.23 -5.49 10.64
C ALA A 77 -21.74 -4.78 11.91
N LYS A 78 -20.85 -4.46 12.86
CA LYS A 78 -21.17 -3.73 14.09
C LYS A 78 -21.16 -2.19 13.92
N GLY A 79 -20.98 -1.67 12.72
CA GLY A 79 -20.87 -0.25 12.47
C GLY A 79 -19.64 0.43 13.08
N LYS A 80 -18.67 -0.35 13.59
CA LYS A 80 -17.42 0.18 14.16
C LYS A 80 -16.45 0.69 13.11
N TYR A 81 -16.56 0.18 11.89
CA TYR A 81 -15.84 0.65 10.73
C TYR A 81 -16.82 0.84 9.56
N PRO A 82 -16.97 2.06 9.03
CA PRO A 82 -17.93 2.33 7.95
C PRO A 82 -17.63 1.51 6.70
N LEU A 83 -18.66 0.95 6.08
CA LEU A 83 -18.54 0.16 4.85
C LEU A 83 -17.87 0.95 3.72
N GLU A 84 -18.20 2.22 3.56
CA GLU A 84 -17.62 3.06 2.51
C GLU A 84 -16.14 3.36 2.74
N ASP A 85 -15.69 3.48 4.00
CA ASP A 85 -14.27 3.60 4.32
C ASP A 85 -13.53 2.30 4.02
N ALA A 86 -14.12 1.15 4.37
CA ALA A 86 -13.59 -0.16 4.01
C ALA A 86 -13.47 -0.33 2.49
N LYS A 87 -14.52 0.01 1.74
CA LYS A 87 -14.51 -0.01 0.26
C LYS A 87 -13.44 0.94 -0.31
N SER A 88 -13.31 2.12 0.25
CA SER A 88 -12.31 3.09 -0.19
C SER A 88 -10.88 2.55 0.00
N PHE A 89 -10.58 1.97 1.16
CA PHE A 89 -9.32 1.30 1.46
C PHE A 89 -9.04 0.14 0.49
N MET A 90 -9.99 -0.77 0.36
CA MET A 90 -9.90 -1.92 -0.52
C MET A 90 -9.69 -1.52 -1.98
N LYS A 91 -10.40 -0.48 -2.44
CA LYS A 91 -10.25 0.04 -3.81
C LYS A 91 -8.84 0.50 -4.09
N GLY A 92 -8.22 1.26 -3.19
CA GLY A 92 -6.82 1.70 -3.34
C GLY A 92 -5.86 0.52 -3.47
N THR A 93 -6.03 -0.48 -2.61
CA THR A 93 -5.26 -1.72 -2.63
C THR A 93 -5.44 -2.50 -3.94
N LEU A 94 -6.68 -2.80 -4.31
CA LEU A 94 -7.00 -3.64 -5.47
C LEU A 94 -6.58 -3.00 -6.80
N LEU A 95 -6.68 -1.68 -6.92
CA LEU A 95 -6.16 -0.96 -8.07
C LEU A 95 -4.65 -1.09 -8.18
N THR A 96 -3.93 -0.92 -7.07
CA THR A 96 -2.47 -1.08 -7.05
C THR A 96 -2.07 -2.51 -7.43
N MET A 97 -2.67 -3.52 -6.82
CA MET A 97 -2.41 -4.94 -7.15
C MET A 97 -2.66 -5.25 -8.62
N SER A 98 -3.75 -4.73 -9.19
CA SER A 98 -4.09 -4.95 -10.61
C SER A 98 -3.10 -4.29 -11.57
N HIS A 99 -2.48 -3.18 -11.19
CA HIS A 99 -1.48 -2.51 -12.03
C HIS A 99 -0.21 -3.34 -12.19
N TYR A 100 0.16 -4.12 -11.18
CA TYR A 100 1.39 -4.93 -11.16
C TYR A 100 1.15 -6.42 -11.42
N GLY A 101 -0.12 -6.87 -11.37
CA GLY A 101 -0.54 -8.23 -11.69
C GLY A 101 -0.15 -9.29 -10.67
N ASP A 102 0.04 -8.89 -9.43
CA ASP A 102 0.56 -9.74 -8.35
C ASP A 102 -0.48 -10.15 -7.31
N GLY A 103 -1.76 -10.04 -7.65
CA GLY A 103 -2.85 -10.38 -6.75
C GLY A 103 -2.94 -11.86 -6.38
N GLU A 104 -2.29 -12.77 -7.08
CA GLU A 104 -2.31 -14.20 -6.75
C GLU A 104 -1.75 -14.48 -5.35
N LYS A 105 -0.74 -13.70 -4.95
CA LYS A 105 -0.11 -13.79 -3.63
C LYS A 105 -0.80 -12.92 -2.57
N PHE A 106 -1.82 -12.16 -2.94
CA PHE A 106 -2.62 -11.38 -2.01
C PHE A 106 -3.70 -12.27 -1.37
N VAL A 107 -3.70 -12.39 -0.05
CA VAL A 107 -4.69 -13.15 0.70
C VAL A 107 -5.98 -12.34 0.80
N GLY A 108 -5.92 -11.16 1.41
CA GLY A 108 -7.11 -10.38 1.65
C GLY A 108 -6.92 -9.22 2.64
N PHE A 109 -8.04 -8.74 3.14
CA PHE A 109 -8.13 -7.59 4.02
C PHE A 109 -8.40 -7.98 5.46
N GLY A 110 -7.57 -7.50 6.37
CA GLY A 110 -7.74 -7.65 7.81
C GLY A 110 -8.00 -6.33 8.53
N ALA A 111 -8.24 -6.39 9.83
CA ALA A 111 -8.34 -5.22 10.69
C ALA A 111 -7.77 -5.47 12.08
N PHE A 112 -7.20 -4.44 12.66
CA PHE A 112 -6.83 -4.41 14.06
C PHE A 112 -7.34 -3.10 14.69
N ASN A 113 -7.34 -3.04 16.02
CA ASN A 113 -7.82 -1.87 16.75
C ASN A 113 -6.82 -1.50 17.83
N ARG A 114 -6.02 -0.48 17.56
CA ARG A 114 -5.02 0.06 18.47
C ARG A 114 -4.97 1.59 18.35
N SER A 115 -5.71 2.26 19.20
CA SER A 115 -5.81 3.73 19.22
C SER A 115 -4.52 4.44 19.62
N ASN A 116 -3.62 3.76 20.33
CA ASN A 116 -2.33 4.27 20.78
C ASN A 116 -1.18 4.08 19.79
N MET A 117 -1.45 3.49 18.61
CA MET A 117 -0.43 3.32 17.56
C MET A 117 -0.59 4.37 16.49
N SER A 118 0.54 4.89 15.99
CA SER A 118 0.60 5.79 14.84
C SER A 118 0.32 5.09 13.49
N THR A 119 0.33 3.75 13.46
CA THR A 119 0.11 2.95 12.26
C THR A 119 -1.34 3.00 11.83
N ILE A 120 -1.62 3.53 10.65
CA ILE A 120 -2.98 3.62 10.06
C ILE A 120 -3.38 2.30 9.42
N ALA A 121 -2.46 1.65 8.72
CA ALA A 121 -2.62 0.34 8.10
C ALA A 121 -1.25 -0.33 8.01
N GLN A 122 -1.22 -1.60 7.65
CA GLN A 122 0.04 -2.31 7.45
C GLN A 122 -0.10 -3.43 6.43
N TYR A 123 0.96 -3.65 5.68
CA TYR A 123 1.22 -4.87 4.95
C TYR A 123 1.86 -5.88 5.89
N SER A 124 1.37 -7.12 5.89
CA SER A 124 1.96 -8.22 6.63
C SER A 124 2.40 -9.30 5.65
N ALA A 125 3.72 -9.47 5.53
CA ALA A 125 4.29 -10.61 4.82
C ALA A 125 4.14 -11.87 5.67
N PRO A 126 4.01 -13.07 5.06
CA PRO A 126 4.07 -14.32 5.81
C PRO A 126 5.46 -14.54 6.39
N ALA A 127 5.51 -15.16 7.54
CA ALA A 127 6.73 -15.34 8.34
C ALA A 127 7.71 -16.40 7.78
N MET A 128 7.42 -17.05 6.66
CA MET A 128 8.21 -18.17 6.16
C MET A 128 8.90 -17.85 4.83
N VAL A 129 10.22 -17.97 4.85
CA VAL A 129 11.05 -18.05 3.65
C VAL A 129 10.79 -19.43 3.02
N GLY A 130 10.27 -19.45 1.78
CA GLY A 130 10.06 -20.68 1.03
C GLY A 130 8.61 -21.11 0.80
N GLU A 131 7.65 -20.69 1.62
CA GLU A 131 6.24 -20.76 1.26
C GLU A 131 5.84 -19.49 0.49
N GLN A 132 5.07 -19.67 -0.57
CA GLN A 132 4.61 -18.60 -1.44
C GLN A 132 4.06 -17.43 -0.60
N ALA A 133 4.80 -16.33 -0.59
CA ALA A 133 4.52 -15.18 0.25
C ALA A 133 3.11 -14.61 0.01
N ARG A 134 2.14 -15.10 0.77
CA ARG A 134 0.74 -14.63 0.73
C ARG A 134 0.58 -13.52 1.76
N GLY A 135 0.66 -12.26 1.30
CA GLY A 135 0.49 -11.11 2.17
C GLY A 135 -0.97 -10.73 2.40
N ASN A 136 -1.25 -10.20 3.57
CA ASN A 136 -2.52 -9.50 3.84
C ASN A 136 -2.26 -8.02 4.12
N ILE A 137 -3.29 -7.20 3.91
CA ILE A 137 -3.25 -5.77 4.20
C ILE A 137 -4.35 -5.47 5.19
N SER A 138 -3.96 -4.91 6.34
CA SER A 138 -4.86 -4.70 7.47
C SER A 138 -4.95 -3.23 7.86
N VAL A 139 -6.16 -2.76 8.16
CA VAL A 139 -6.43 -1.40 8.59
C VAL A 139 -6.56 -1.31 10.12
N ASN A 140 -5.98 -0.25 10.70
CA ASN A 140 -6.15 0.08 12.12
C ASN A 140 -7.42 0.90 12.32
N ILE A 141 -8.51 0.27 12.65
CA ILE A 141 -9.80 0.94 12.83
C ILE A 141 -9.86 1.87 14.05
N GLY A 142 -8.92 1.74 14.98
CA GLY A 142 -8.76 2.63 16.14
C GLY A 142 -8.07 3.94 15.83
N HIS A 143 -7.46 4.07 14.66
CA HIS A 143 -6.75 5.28 14.25
C HIS A 143 -7.70 6.27 13.57
N SER A 144 -7.65 7.56 13.94
CA SER A 144 -8.56 8.59 13.41
C SER A 144 -8.44 8.77 11.88
N TYR A 145 -7.23 8.64 11.33
CA TYR A 145 -6.98 8.72 9.87
C TYR A 145 -7.32 7.45 9.10
N SER A 146 -7.80 6.39 9.74
CA SER A 146 -8.30 5.19 9.04
C SER A 146 -9.65 5.41 8.37
N ARG A 147 -10.16 6.63 8.35
CA ARG A 147 -11.48 7.01 7.84
C ARG A 147 -11.40 8.14 6.83
N GLY A 148 -12.45 8.23 6.02
CA GLY A 148 -12.62 9.31 5.05
C GLY A 148 -11.75 9.17 3.79
N LYS A 149 -11.65 10.25 3.02
CA LYS A 149 -11.03 10.24 1.67
C LYS A 149 -9.55 9.83 1.64
N SER A 150 -8.81 10.03 2.71
CA SER A 150 -7.37 9.71 2.78
C SER A 150 -7.09 8.21 2.79
N ILE A 151 -8.04 7.39 3.26
CA ILE A 151 -7.84 5.95 3.44
C ILE A 151 -7.65 5.19 2.10
N TYR A 152 -8.17 5.71 1.00
CA TYR A 152 -7.91 5.20 -0.35
C TYR A 152 -6.41 5.19 -0.69
N GLY A 153 -5.73 6.32 -0.43
CA GLY A 153 -4.30 6.43 -0.65
C GLY A 153 -3.49 5.53 0.29
N THR A 154 -3.97 5.32 1.51
CA THR A 154 -3.34 4.40 2.46
C THR A 154 -3.41 2.96 1.96
N GLY A 155 -4.55 2.52 1.43
CA GLY A 155 -4.68 1.21 0.81
C GLY A 155 -3.71 1.00 -0.37
N ALA A 156 -3.51 2.02 -1.20
CA ALA A 156 -2.55 1.98 -2.29
C ALA A 156 -1.10 1.91 -1.80
N HIS A 157 -0.77 2.63 -0.72
CA HIS A 157 0.54 2.63 -0.08
C HIS A 157 0.91 1.22 0.44
N GLU A 158 0.04 0.63 1.25
CA GLU A 158 0.28 -0.71 1.80
C GLU A 158 0.37 -1.80 0.72
N ALA A 159 -0.45 -1.69 -0.31
CA ALA A 159 -0.39 -2.58 -1.45
C ALA A 159 0.96 -2.52 -2.17
N TYR A 160 1.58 -1.35 -2.17
CA TYR A 160 2.86 -1.19 -2.83
C TYR A 160 3.99 -1.88 -2.07
N HIS A 161 3.96 -1.94 -0.75
CA HIS A 161 4.90 -2.75 0.03
C HIS A 161 4.84 -4.23 -0.36
N GLN A 162 3.66 -4.77 -0.66
CA GLN A 162 3.56 -6.11 -1.22
C GLN A 162 4.21 -6.22 -2.59
N VAL A 163 4.03 -5.23 -3.47
CA VAL A 163 4.70 -5.20 -4.78
C VAL A 163 6.22 -5.18 -4.62
N GLU A 164 6.75 -4.38 -3.70
CA GLU A 164 8.19 -4.33 -3.41
C GLU A 164 8.73 -5.68 -2.95
N ALA A 165 8.03 -6.33 -2.01
CA ALA A 165 8.41 -7.64 -1.51
C ALA A 165 8.44 -8.68 -2.63
N LEU A 166 7.39 -8.72 -3.47
CA LEU A 166 7.30 -9.62 -4.61
C LEU A 166 8.38 -9.37 -5.67
N MET A 167 8.70 -8.11 -5.92
CA MET A 167 9.77 -7.75 -6.87
C MET A 167 11.14 -8.09 -6.32
N GLY A 168 11.36 -7.95 -5.02
CA GLY A 168 12.55 -8.41 -4.34
C GLY A 168 12.72 -9.93 -4.50
N ASP A 169 11.69 -10.71 -4.15
CA ASP A 169 11.68 -12.17 -4.29
C ASP A 169 12.01 -12.63 -5.71
N ARG A 170 11.39 -12.02 -6.71
CA ARG A 170 11.64 -12.34 -8.14
C ARG A 170 13.06 -12.07 -8.59
N LYS A 171 13.74 -11.15 -7.92
CA LYS A 171 15.14 -10.80 -8.19
C LYS A 171 16.13 -11.51 -7.27
N GLY A 172 15.65 -12.29 -6.30
CA GLY A 172 16.50 -12.94 -5.30
C GLY A 172 17.16 -11.95 -4.34
N ILE A 173 16.53 -10.81 -4.06
CA ILE A 173 17.02 -9.78 -3.16
C ILE A 173 15.96 -9.38 -2.13
N SER A 174 16.35 -8.73 -1.04
CA SER A 174 15.38 -8.23 -0.06
C SER A 174 14.53 -7.10 -0.62
N MET A 175 13.34 -6.88 -0.03
CA MET A 175 12.47 -5.75 -0.32
C MET A 175 13.23 -4.41 -0.23
N GLY A 176 14.02 -4.21 0.83
CA GLY A 176 14.82 -2.99 1.02
C GLY A 176 15.87 -2.80 -0.07
N ALA A 177 16.59 -3.87 -0.47
CA ALA A 177 17.56 -3.81 -1.56
C ALA A 177 16.90 -3.50 -2.90
N TYR A 178 15.69 -4.02 -3.14
CA TYR A 178 14.91 -3.67 -4.32
C TYR A 178 14.58 -2.17 -4.33
N SER A 179 14.02 -1.65 -3.25
CA SER A 179 13.61 -0.25 -3.13
C SER A 179 14.80 0.70 -3.26
N GLU A 180 15.94 0.39 -2.64
CA GLU A 180 17.18 1.14 -2.79
C GLU A 180 17.63 1.19 -4.26
N SER A 181 17.64 0.04 -4.94
CA SER A 181 17.98 -0.04 -6.36
C SER A 181 17.09 0.84 -7.23
N VAL A 182 15.77 0.82 -6.99
CA VAL A 182 14.81 1.65 -7.73
C VAL A 182 15.07 3.13 -7.49
N VAL A 183 15.17 3.56 -6.23
CA VAL A 183 15.43 4.98 -5.89
C VAL A 183 16.72 5.44 -6.54
N LYS A 184 17.82 4.70 -6.39
CA LYS A 184 19.12 5.03 -6.98
C LYS A 184 19.04 5.20 -8.50
N ASN A 185 18.42 4.25 -9.19
CA ASN A 185 18.34 4.26 -10.65
C ASN A 185 17.43 5.38 -11.18
N VAL A 186 16.29 5.60 -10.55
CA VAL A 186 15.33 6.64 -10.97
C VAL A 186 15.86 8.01 -10.62
N TYR A 187 16.28 8.22 -9.38
CA TYR A 187 16.78 9.51 -8.93
C TYR A 187 18.04 9.94 -9.69
N GLY A 188 18.97 9.02 -9.97
CA GLY A 188 20.18 9.31 -10.71
C GLY A 188 19.93 9.85 -12.14
N LYS A 189 18.77 9.51 -12.74
CA LYS A 189 18.33 10.08 -14.03
C LYS A 189 17.52 11.36 -13.82
N TRP A 190 16.60 11.34 -12.87
CA TRP A 190 15.70 12.45 -12.58
C TRP A 190 16.46 13.72 -12.16
N SER A 191 17.47 13.59 -11.28
CA SER A 191 18.27 14.70 -10.76
C SER A 191 19.13 15.39 -11.83
N LYS A 192 19.52 14.69 -12.89
CA LYS A 192 20.28 15.26 -14.01
C LYS A 192 19.43 16.14 -14.93
N ASN A 193 18.13 16.02 -14.87
CA ASN A 193 17.24 16.88 -15.66
C ASN A 193 17.07 18.23 -14.96
N LYS A 194 17.63 19.27 -15.53
CA LYS A 194 17.59 20.64 -14.99
C LYS A 194 16.18 21.17 -14.73
N ALA A 195 15.17 20.70 -15.49
CA ALA A 195 13.76 21.10 -15.29
C ALA A 195 13.20 20.61 -13.95
N ASN A 196 13.77 19.56 -13.35
CA ASN A 196 13.32 19.02 -12.06
C ASN A 196 13.80 19.82 -10.86
N LYS A 197 14.78 20.74 -11.05
CA LYS A 197 15.35 21.59 -9.98
C LYS A 197 15.76 20.77 -8.75
N SER A 198 16.48 19.65 -8.99
CA SER A 198 17.00 18.79 -7.93
C SER A 198 17.94 19.57 -7.00
N SER A 199 17.87 19.28 -5.72
CA SER A 199 18.83 19.76 -4.70
C SER A 199 20.17 19.03 -4.74
N GLY A 200 20.24 17.89 -5.44
CA GLY A 200 21.37 16.97 -5.40
C GLY A 200 21.33 15.98 -4.22
N ASP A 201 20.43 16.17 -3.25
CA ASP A 201 20.22 15.28 -2.12
C ASP A 201 18.90 14.51 -2.26
N VAL A 202 18.99 13.17 -2.27
CA VAL A 202 17.84 12.27 -2.45
C VAL A 202 16.76 12.53 -1.42
N LYS A 203 17.15 12.61 -0.14
CA LYS A 203 16.20 12.76 0.97
C LYS A 203 15.44 14.07 0.90
N SER A 204 16.13 15.17 0.63
CA SER A 204 15.53 16.49 0.47
C SER A 204 14.58 16.55 -0.72
N ASP A 205 14.96 15.92 -1.85
CA ASP A 205 14.12 15.91 -3.04
C ASP A 205 12.90 14.98 -2.88
N VAL A 206 13.04 13.82 -2.22
CA VAL A 206 11.91 12.96 -1.89
C VAL A 206 10.94 13.70 -0.96
N LYS A 207 11.45 14.37 0.09
CA LYS A 207 10.64 15.19 0.99
C LYS A 207 9.84 16.25 0.23
N LYS A 208 10.50 16.98 -0.64
CA LYS A 208 9.91 18.08 -1.41
C LYS A 208 8.91 17.63 -2.47
N HIS A 209 9.22 16.55 -3.19
CA HIS A 209 8.49 16.14 -4.40
C HIS A 209 7.52 14.97 -4.18
N ILE A 210 7.69 14.22 -3.09
CA ILE A 210 6.82 13.09 -2.74
C ILE A 210 6.12 13.36 -1.41
N SER A 211 6.82 13.19 -0.27
CA SER A 211 6.29 13.49 1.08
C SER A 211 7.40 13.44 2.13
N ASP A 212 7.13 14.04 3.30
CA ASP A 212 8.01 13.92 4.47
C ASP A 212 8.16 12.47 4.91
N TYR A 213 7.07 11.69 4.89
CA TYR A 213 7.08 10.29 5.25
C TYR A 213 7.88 9.44 4.26
N GLY A 214 7.76 9.70 2.96
CA GLY A 214 8.58 9.04 1.94
C GLY A 214 10.09 9.29 2.10
N ALA A 215 10.49 10.39 2.74
CA ALA A 215 11.89 10.69 2.99
C ALA A 215 12.50 9.93 4.18
N THR A 216 11.75 9.06 4.86
CA THR A 216 12.23 8.27 6.01
C THR A 216 13.13 7.12 5.57
N ASN A 217 12.77 6.41 4.52
CA ASN A 217 13.57 5.35 3.89
C ASN A 217 13.10 5.07 2.45
N ASN A 218 13.82 4.21 1.74
CA ASN A 218 13.55 3.93 0.33
C ASN A 218 12.21 3.19 0.09
N ASN A 219 11.79 2.32 1.00
CA ASN A 219 10.51 1.61 0.90
C ASN A 219 9.35 2.62 0.97
N GLU A 220 9.41 3.52 1.96
CA GLU A 220 8.40 4.56 2.09
C GLU A 220 8.43 5.55 0.91
N ALA A 221 9.61 5.85 0.37
CA ALA A 221 9.73 6.67 -0.83
C ALA A 221 8.95 6.08 -2.02
N LEU A 222 9.06 4.76 -2.22
CA LEU A 222 8.35 4.07 -3.28
C LEU A 222 6.83 4.02 -3.02
N SER A 223 6.42 3.62 -1.82
CA SER A 223 5.01 3.51 -1.45
C SER A 223 4.29 4.86 -1.49
N GLU A 224 4.93 5.92 -1.01
CA GLU A 224 4.39 7.29 -1.10
C GLU A 224 4.39 7.82 -2.54
N ALA A 225 5.37 7.47 -3.38
CA ALA A 225 5.35 7.82 -4.79
C ALA A 225 4.14 7.17 -5.49
N MET A 226 3.84 5.89 -5.20
CA MET A 226 2.68 5.19 -5.72
C MET A 226 1.38 5.84 -5.26
N LYS A 227 1.23 6.07 -3.96
CA LYS A 227 0.09 6.78 -3.38
C LYS A 227 -0.12 8.13 -4.05
N ASN A 228 0.96 8.86 -4.33
CA ASN A 228 0.92 10.15 -5.00
C ASN A 228 0.38 10.02 -6.43
N VAL A 229 0.84 9.02 -7.21
CA VAL A 229 0.36 8.77 -8.57
C VAL A 229 -1.10 8.33 -8.57
N ILE A 230 -1.51 7.42 -7.68
CA ILE A 230 -2.89 6.93 -7.56
C ILE A 230 -3.85 8.07 -7.18
N ASN A 231 -3.45 8.94 -6.23
CA ASN A 231 -4.31 10.02 -5.75
C ASN A 231 -4.37 11.22 -6.70
N LYS A 232 -3.27 11.56 -7.35
CA LYS A 232 -3.13 12.81 -8.12
C LYS A 232 -3.08 12.62 -9.64
N GLY A 233 -2.90 11.38 -10.11
CA GLY A 233 -2.82 11.07 -11.54
C GLY A 233 -1.75 11.92 -12.25
N HIS A 234 -2.18 12.65 -13.29
CA HIS A 234 -1.30 13.53 -14.05
C HIS A 234 -0.68 14.68 -13.24
N LYS A 235 -1.29 15.05 -12.11
CA LYS A 235 -0.79 16.08 -11.18
C LYS A 235 0.25 15.57 -10.19
N ALA A 236 0.54 14.27 -10.17
CA ALA A 236 1.62 13.73 -9.34
C ALA A 236 2.98 14.33 -9.77
N SER A 237 3.93 14.39 -8.83
CA SER A 237 5.28 14.89 -9.13
C SER A 237 5.96 14.07 -10.23
N THR A 238 6.91 14.69 -10.92
CA THR A 238 7.70 13.97 -11.94
C THR A 238 8.48 12.81 -11.33
N LEU A 239 9.04 12.99 -10.13
CA LEU A 239 9.76 11.94 -9.42
C LEU A 239 8.83 10.75 -9.10
N SER A 240 7.64 11.00 -8.57
CA SER A 240 6.64 9.93 -8.32
C SER A 240 6.27 9.19 -9.60
N LYS A 241 6.04 9.92 -10.69
CA LYS A 241 5.70 9.31 -11.99
C LYS A 241 6.83 8.46 -12.56
N ASP A 242 8.06 8.89 -12.39
CA ASP A 242 9.23 8.17 -12.92
C ASP A 242 9.49 6.89 -12.10
N ILE A 243 9.33 6.93 -10.77
CA ILE A 243 9.34 5.74 -9.90
C ILE A 243 8.24 4.76 -10.36
N TYR A 244 7.00 5.24 -10.50
CA TYR A 244 5.87 4.41 -10.95
C TYR A 244 6.15 3.73 -12.30
N LYS A 245 6.64 4.48 -13.29
CA LYS A 245 6.97 3.95 -14.62
C LYS A 245 8.06 2.90 -14.56
N TYR A 246 9.10 3.15 -13.77
CA TYR A 246 10.21 2.22 -13.60
C TYR A 246 9.74 0.88 -13.04
N VAL A 247 9.03 0.90 -11.92
CA VAL A 247 8.54 -0.33 -11.27
C VAL A 247 7.54 -1.06 -12.17
N LYS A 248 6.65 -0.33 -12.85
CA LYS A 248 5.71 -0.95 -13.79
C LYS A 248 6.40 -1.63 -14.97
N ALA A 249 7.46 -1.02 -15.51
CA ALA A 249 8.26 -1.62 -16.57
C ALA A 249 9.02 -2.85 -16.07
N ASP A 250 9.56 -2.77 -14.85
CA ASP A 250 10.28 -3.86 -14.22
C ASP A 250 9.35 -5.06 -13.92
N ALA A 251 8.17 -4.81 -13.36
CA ALA A 251 7.17 -5.84 -13.10
C ALA A 251 6.72 -6.58 -14.37
N ARG A 252 6.62 -5.88 -15.51
CA ARG A 252 6.26 -6.50 -16.80
C ARG A 252 7.27 -7.53 -17.30
N LYS A 253 8.56 -7.35 -17.02
CA LYS A 253 9.61 -8.29 -17.42
C LYS A 253 9.46 -9.65 -16.77
N TYR A 254 8.81 -9.74 -15.63
CA TYR A 254 8.62 -10.95 -14.86
C TYR A 254 7.25 -11.63 -15.06
N LYS A 255 6.32 -10.94 -15.76
CA LYS A 255 5.04 -11.57 -16.15
C LYS A 255 5.15 -12.42 -17.40
N ALA A 256 6.19 -12.22 -18.20
CA ALA A 256 6.39 -12.92 -19.47
C ALA A 256 7.17 -14.23 -19.34
N LYS A 257 7.49 -14.65 -18.13
CA LYS A 257 8.13 -15.92 -17.80
C LYS A 257 7.16 -16.80 -17.02
#